data_a9c30cf8f9d991e5477029d83f9ec9c8
#
_entry.id   a9c30cf8f9d991e5477029d83f9ec9c8
#
_cell.length_a   1.000
_cell.length_b   1.000
_cell.length_c   1.000
_cell.angle_alpha   90.00
_cell.angle_beta   90.00
_cell.angle_gamma   90.00
#
_symmetry.space_group_name_H-M   'P 1'
#
loop_
_entity.id
_entity.type
_entity.pdbx_description
1 polymer ?
#
loop_
_entity_poly.entity_id
_entity_poly.type
_entity_poly.pdbx_seq_one_letter_code
_entity_poly.pdbx_strand_id
1 'polypeptide(L)'
;MKRIALLIMVIMTLLPSKAVRVSPTPVCIHQSDGSSLWVRGYGDENYCYYTTTDGVLLYQEGRTFYVAEIDEQGCLLPSDIIAHETGRRSDAELSLINRQNRQRFYQNLPAKRQRAIMREPVASSSYLLPHVGSPKVPVILVAFSDTPFTIEEPKTVFNKYLNAEELFDVEKEPIVGKNYGSVKRYFTDMSRGLFTPDFEVIGPVTLPHPTAYYGGGGINQEKTEALLADACSAVDEEVDFSNYDSNDDGIIDLVYIIYAGYSQSWIGNSTDCIWPKSGVLPANVTVDGKTVGRYGVNNELNFYPEYQAEKGLFINGIGLFCHEFSHCIGLHDLYPSQGSDAERCVNHNMEYWDLMDAGEYLKNGYYPAEYSAWERECFGWLKIDTLSEPANVSLLSLAEGGNAYRIVNDANPNEYYLIENIQTKGWNSFLFGAGMMVTHVDYEANTFNGITTINSTVGHPRFTIIPADGLIVPQIFVGQTIAEDEDEEVAAWNVSFVEKYQGQLFDVNLYKQEAAGDLFPGTANTTELTDTSHPAATVYTGGGMGKPITDIAMDEQGVITFKLMGGVETAIRELTNAPSSTAIYTLDGRRVSGATKQLKKGLYLINGKKIAISGEGGR
;
A
#
# COMPACT_ATOMS: atom_id res chain seq x y z
N MET A 1 -10.08 7.44 -60.83
CA MET A 1 -10.52 6.83 -59.58
C MET A 1 -9.28 6.37 -58.81
N LYS A 2 -8.79 7.25 -57.94
CA LYS A 2 -7.63 7.00 -57.10
C LYS A 2 -8.12 6.25 -55.85
N ARG A 3 -7.68 5.01 -55.65
CA ARG A 3 -7.90 4.27 -54.41
C ARG A 3 -6.96 4.85 -53.34
N ILE A 4 -7.51 5.53 -52.37
CA ILE A 4 -6.83 5.91 -51.15
C ILE A 4 -6.83 4.64 -50.28
N ALA A 5 -5.67 4.02 -50.16
CA ALA A 5 -5.44 2.97 -49.16
C ALA A 5 -5.30 3.68 -47.81
N LEU A 6 -6.32 3.54 -46.96
CA LEU A 6 -6.28 3.97 -45.58
C LEU A 6 -5.38 2.98 -44.82
N LEU A 7 -4.15 3.37 -44.56
CA LEU A 7 -3.23 2.63 -43.70
C LEU A 7 -3.70 2.86 -42.26
N ILE A 8 -4.50 1.94 -41.76
CA ILE A 8 -4.80 1.90 -40.31
C ILE A 8 -3.52 1.40 -39.65
N MET A 9 -2.74 2.32 -39.15
CA MET A 9 -1.62 2.04 -38.28
C MET A 9 -2.24 1.66 -36.92
N VAL A 10 -2.42 0.37 -36.69
CA VAL A 10 -2.73 -0.15 -35.36
C VAL A 10 -1.50 0.16 -34.51
N ILE A 11 -1.58 1.22 -33.74
CA ILE A 11 -0.62 1.48 -32.67
C ILE A 11 -0.92 0.44 -31.62
N MET A 12 -0.15 -0.63 -31.62
CA MET A 12 -0.12 -1.58 -30.49
C MET A 12 0.35 -0.80 -29.26
N THR A 13 -0.54 -0.58 -28.37
CA THR A 13 -0.27 0.04 -27.07
C THR A 13 0.05 -1.08 -26.09
N LEU A 14 1.25 -1.06 -25.53
CA LEU A 14 1.73 -1.97 -24.49
C LEU A 14 1.30 -1.39 -23.12
N LEU A 15 0.93 -2.21 -22.17
CA LEU A 15 0.38 -1.77 -20.87
C LEU A 15 1.38 -2.01 -19.73
N PRO A 16 1.38 -1.18 -18.64
CA PRO A 16 2.32 -1.34 -17.54
C PRO A 16 2.16 -2.67 -16.81
N SER A 17 3.28 -3.36 -16.60
CA SER A 17 3.44 -4.32 -15.52
C SER A 17 3.55 -3.53 -14.22
N LYS A 18 2.87 -3.95 -13.18
CA LYS A 18 2.98 -3.40 -11.84
C LYS A 18 3.42 -4.50 -10.89
N ALA A 19 4.30 -4.19 -9.99
CA ALA A 19 4.83 -5.13 -9.03
C ALA A 19 5.38 -4.43 -7.80
N VAL A 20 5.52 -5.19 -6.75
CA VAL A 20 6.07 -4.75 -5.47
C VAL A 20 7.46 -4.16 -5.60
N ARG A 21 7.76 -3.15 -4.79
CA ARG A 21 9.12 -2.67 -4.61
C ARG A 21 10.00 -3.70 -3.90
N VAL A 22 11.30 -3.58 -4.04
CA VAL A 22 12.26 -4.34 -3.22
C VAL A 22 11.96 -4.09 -1.74
N SER A 23 12.01 -5.13 -0.91
CA SER A 23 11.87 -4.99 0.54
C SER A 23 12.84 -3.92 1.06
N PRO A 24 12.36 -2.90 1.77
CA PRO A 24 13.18 -1.76 2.18
C PRO A 24 14.14 -2.09 3.33
N THR A 25 13.97 -3.22 3.97
CA THR A 25 14.80 -3.63 5.10
C THR A 25 16.12 -4.22 4.62
N PRO A 26 17.28 -3.75 5.09
CA PRO A 26 18.57 -4.35 4.75
C PRO A 26 18.63 -5.82 5.15
N VAL A 27 19.25 -6.63 4.30
CA VAL A 27 19.40 -8.07 4.50
C VAL A 27 20.88 -8.46 4.59
N CYS A 28 21.24 -9.29 5.56
CA CYS A 28 22.58 -9.85 5.66
C CYS A 28 22.71 -11.07 4.75
N ILE A 29 23.53 -10.97 3.73
CA ILE A 29 23.77 -12.01 2.73
C ILE A 29 25.08 -12.77 3.03
N HIS A 30 25.03 -14.10 2.99
CA HIS A 30 26.22 -14.94 3.01
C HIS A 30 26.69 -15.19 1.58
N GLN A 31 27.87 -14.72 1.26
CA GLN A 31 28.41 -14.74 -0.11
C GLN A 31 29.21 -16.00 -0.41
N SER A 32 29.52 -16.22 -1.71
CA SER A 32 30.23 -17.39 -2.21
C SER A 32 31.65 -17.57 -1.65
N ASP A 33 32.29 -16.50 -1.21
CA ASP A 33 33.63 -16.51 -0.57
C ASP A 33 33.58 -16.76 0.95
N GLY A 34 32.37 -16.97 1.52
CA GLY A 34 32.14 -17.19 2.95
C GLY A 34 32.05 -15.91 3.78
N SER A 35 32.10 -14.74 3.16
CA SER A 35 31.86 -13.45 3.83
C SER A 35 30.37 -13.19 4.01
N SER A 36 30.04 -12.24 4.90
CA SER A 36 28.69 -11.71 5.04
C SER A 36 28.69 -10.23 4.70
N LEU A 37 27.63 -9.79 4.01
CA LEU A 37 27.44 -8.40 3.58
C LEU A 37 26.01 -7.96 3.87
N TRP A 38 25.83 -6.78 4.47
CA TRP A 38 24.53 -6.15 4.57
C TRP A 38 24.21 -5.39 3.29
N VAL A 39 23.14 -5.77 2.63
CA VAL A 39 22.71 -5.26 1.32
C VAL A 39 21.37 -4.56 1.45
N ARG A 40 21.23 -3.40 0.81
CA ARG A 40 19.96 -2.70 0.59
C ARG A 40 19.52 -2.86 -0.85
N GLY A 41 18.23 -3.02 -1.04
CA GLY A 41 17.60 -2.96 -2.35
C GLY A 41 16.79 -1.69 -2.53
N TYR A 42 16.73 -1.20 -3.75
CA TYR A 42 15.98 -0.05 -4.16
C TYR A 42 15.28 -0.31 -5.49
N GLY A 43 14.09 0.26 -5.65
CA GLY A 43 13.35 0.14 -6.91
C GLY A 43 12.22 -0.87 -6.85
N ASP A 44 11.75 -1.18 -8.04
CA ASP A 44 10.58 -2.00 -8.30
C ASP A 44 10.84 -2.90 -9.54
N GLU A 45 9.81 -3.52 -10.06
CA GLU A 45 9.84 -4.38 -11.26
C GLU A 45 10.38 -3.67 -12.51
N ASN A 46 10.30 -2.34 -12.59
CA ASN A 46 10.78 -1.60 -13.75
C ASN A 46 12.27 -1.37 -13.70
N TYR A 47 12.80 -1.10 -12.51
CA TYR A 47 14.23 -0.93 -12.31
C TYR A 47 14.60 -1.07 -10.84
N CYS A 48 15.44 -2.04 -10.50
CA CYS A 48 16.02 -2.21 -9.18
C CYS A 48 17.55 -2.10 -9.20
N TYR A 49 18.12 -1.74 -8.05
CA TYR A 49 19.56 -1.73 -7.83
C TYR A 49 19.86 -1.97 -6.35
N TYR A 50 21.11 -2.29 -6.05
CA TYR A 50 21.54 -2.65 -4.70
C TYR A 50 22.71 -1.80 -4.24
N THR A 51 22.79 -1.56 -2.92
CA THR A 51 23.94 -0.92 -2.28
C THR A 51 24.35 -1.67 -1.02
N THR A 52 25.57 -1.41 -0.55
CA THR A 52 25.93 -1.64 0.86
C THR A 52 25.21 -0.62 1.75
N THR A 53 25.22 -0.84 3.07
CA THR A 53 24.63 0.11 4.03
C THR A 53 25.33 1.48 4.06
N ASP A 54 26.56 1.58 3.58
CA ASP A 54 27.30 2.82 3.39
C ASP A 54 27.27 3.33 1.93
N GLY A 55 26.30 2.86 1.14
CA GLY A 55 25.95 3.41 -0.17
C GLY A 55 26.86 3.04 -1.34
N VAL A 56 27.69 2.01 -1.24
CA VAL A 56 28.46 1.49 -2.38
C VAL A 56 27.52 0.77 -3.33
N LEU A 57 27.47 1.18 -4.60
CA LEU A 57 26.66 0.52 -5.63
C LEU A 57 27.18 -0.87 -5.93
N LEU A 58 26.27 -1.83 -6.00
CA LEU A 58 26.55 -3.24 -6.17
C LEU A 58 26.00 -3.77 -7.49
N TYR A 59 26.68 -4.77 -8.03
CA TYR A 59 26.19 -5.61 -9.12
C TYR A 59 25.94 -7.01 -8.58
N GLN A 60 24.74 -7.54 -8.79
CA GLN A 60 24.38 -8.89 -8.35
C GLN A 60 24.58 -9.88 -9.51
N GLU A 61 25.27 -10.97 -9.25
CA GLU A 61 25.34 -12.14 -10.14
C GLU A 61 24.96 -13.40 -9.34
N GLY A 62 23.86 -14.03 -9.71
CA GLY A 62 23.26 -15.08 -8.92
C GLY A 62 22.89 -14.61 -7.52
N ARG A 63 23.65 -15.06 -6.52
CA ARG A 63 23.47 -14.68 -5.09
C ARG A 63 24.68 -13.93 -4.51
N THR A 64 25.67 -13.60 -5.34
CA THR A 64 26.87 -12.89 -4.93
C THR A 64 26.79 -11.42 -5.37
N PHE A 65 27.26 -10.52 -4.51
CA PHE A 65 27.31 -9.10 -4.77
C PHE A 65 28.75 -8.65 -5.01
N TYR A 66 28.98 -7.97 -6.11
CA TYR A 66 30.24 -7.39 -6.51
C TYR A 66 30.18 -5.87 -6.41
N VAL A 67 31.29 -5.21 -6.17
CA VAL A 67 31.34 -3.75 -6.28
C VAL A 67 31.12 -3.39 -7.74
N ALA A 68 30.06 -2.64 -8.04
CA ALA A 68 29.74 -2.30 -9.42
C ALA A 68 30.72 -1.31 -10.03
N GLU A 69 31.06 -1.48 -11.31
CA GLU A 69 31.62 -0.41 -12.14
C GLU A 69 30.48 0.42 -12.73
N ILE A 70 30.75 1.67 -13.08
CA ILE A 70 29.76 2.59 -13.68
C ILE A 70 30.31 3.09 -15.01
N ASP A 71 29.61 2.77 -16.10
CA ASP A 71 30.01 3.17 -17.44
C ASP A 71 29.75 4.68 -17.73
N GLU A 72 30.09 5.12 -18.94
CA GLU A 72 29.87 6.51 -19.36
C GLU A 72 28.39 6.90 -19.46
N GLN A 73 27.49 5.92 -19.56
CA GLN A 73 26.05 6.07 -19.60
C GLN A 73 25.41 5.94 -18.21
N GLY A 74 26.24 5.77 -17.17
CA GLY A 74 25.79 5.59 -15.77
C GLY A 74 25.18 4.21 -15.51
N CYS A 75 25.41 3.20 -16.35
CA CYS A 75 24.95 1.84 -16.12
C CYS A 75 25.88 1.09 -15.16
N LEU A 76 25.31 0.21 -14.34
CA LEU A 76 26.09 -0.69 -13.50
C LEU A 76 26.64 -1.83 -14.36
N LEU A 77 27.92 -2.08 -14.22
CA LEU A 77 28.63 -3.17 -14.86
C LEU A 77 29.23 -4.09 -13.80
N PRO A 78 29.34 -5.41 -14.09
CA PRO A 78 30.00 -6.33 -13.19
C PRO A 78 31.49 -6.01 -13.06
N SER A 79 32.04 -6.26 -11.86
CA SER A 79 33.48 -6.34 -11.63
C SER A 79 33.83 -7.74 -11.10
N ASP A 80 35.14 -8.05 -11.03
CA ASP A 80 35.62 -9.31 -10.43
C ASP A 80 35.82 -9.19 -8.90
N ILE A 81 35.39 -8.08 -8.27
CA ILE A 81 35.64 -7.77 -6.86
C ILE A 81 34.38 -7.98 -6.04
N ILE A 82 34.34 -9.05 -5.24
CA ILE A 82 33.26 -9.32 -4.29
C ILE A 82 33.23 -8.18 -3.27
N ALA A 83 32.03 -7.67 -2.98
CA ALA A 83 31.84 -6.57 -2.03
C ALA A 83 31.89 -7.05 -0.58
N HIS A 84 32.49 -6.27 0.31
CA HIS A 84 32.63 -6.58 1.72
C HIS A 84 32.18 -5.41 2.61
N GLU A 85 31.91 -5.73 3.87
CA GLU A 85 31.68 -4.74 4.91
C GLU A 85 32.86 -3.77 5.06
N THR A 86 32.58 -2.52 5.40
CA THR A 86 33.56 -1.41 5.47
C THR A 86 34.87 -1.82 6.16
N GLY A 87 34.82 -2.54 7.28
CA GLY A 87 36.01 -2.97 8.04
C GLY A 87 36.78 -4.16 7.45
N ARG A 88 36.33 -4.75 6.33
CA ARG A 88 36.93 -5.93 5.69
C ARG A 88 37.35 -5.71 4.23
N ARG A 89 37.22 -4.50 3.72
CA ARG A 89 37.54 -4.15 2.33
C ARG A 89 39.02 -4.22 2.05
N SER A 90 39.38 -4.85 0.93
CA SER A 90 40.74 -4.87 0.43
C SER A 90 41.14 -3.54 -0.22
N ASP A 91 42.46 -3.27 -0.39
CA ASP A 91 42.93 -2.09 -1.11
C ASP A 91 42.41 -2.01 -2.55
N ALA A 92 42.26 -3.16 -3.22
CA ALA A 92 41.69 -3.24 -4.56
C ALA A 92 40.20 -2.83 -4.57
N GLU A 93 39.45 -3.30 -3.60
CA GLU A 93 38.05 -2.96 -3.41
C GLU A 93 37.87 -1.46 -3.10
N LEU A 94 38.61 -0.93 -2.15
CA LEU A 94 38.64 0.51 -1.83
C LEU A 94 39.02 1.37 -3.05
N SER A 95 39.97 0.90 -3.86
CA SER A 95 40.36 1.61 -5.09
C SER A 95 39.22 1.64 -6.12
N LEU A 96 38.44 0.57 -6.25
CA LEU A 96 37.29 0.52 -7.14
C LEU A 96 36.16 1.40 -6.63
N ILE A 97 35.84 1.32 -5.34
CA ILE A 97 34.81 2.14 -4.68
C ILE A 97 35.11 3.64 -4.86
N ASN A 98 36.37 4.07 -4.68
CA ASN A 98 36.79 5.46 -4.86
C ASN A 98 36.68 5.95 -6.32
N ARG A 99 36.65 5.05 -7.30
CA ARG A 99 36.45 5.38 -8.72
C ARG A 99 35.01 5.32 -9.14
N GLN A 100 34.13 4.80 -8.29
CA GLN A 100 32.71 4.66 -8.59
C GLN A 100 32.05 6.02 -8.71
N ASN A 101 31.61 6.40 -9.90
CA ASN A 101 30.92 7.66 -10.14
C ASN A 101 29.42 7.53 -9.82
N ARG A 102 29.09 7.52 -8.53
CA ARG A 102 27.72 7.36 -8.03
C ARG A 102 26.80 8.49 -8.52
N GLN A 103 27.30 9.72 -8.52
CA GLN A 103 26.54 10.89 -9.01
C GLN A 103 26.06 10.66 -10.45
N ARG A 104 26.91 10.13 -11.34
CA ARG A 104 26.50 9.80 -12.72
C ARG A 104 25.43 8.73 -12.77
N PHE A 105 25.50 7.71 -11.92
CA PHE A 105 24.48 6.68 -11.81
C PHE A 105 23.12 7.29 -11.44
N TYR A 106 23.07 8.06 -10.34
CA TYR A 106 21.83 8.67 -9.87
C TYR A 106 21.25 9.70 -10.85
N GLN A 107 22.06 10.52 -11.48
CA GLN A 107 21.61 11.48 -12.50
C GLN A 107 20.95 10.80 -13.73
N ASN A 108 21.34 9.57 -14.03
CA ASN A 108 20.76 8.82 -15.16
C ASN A 108 19.64 7.84 -14.74
N LEU A 109 19.41 7.67 -13.45
CA LEU A 109 18.39 6.76 -12.93
C LEU A 109 16.99 7.06 -13.44
N PRO A 110 16.49 8.31 -13.44
CA PRO A 110 15.17 8.64 -13.96
C PRO A 110 15.00 8.25 -15.43
N ALA A 111 16.00 8.48 -16.27
CA ALA A 111 15.94 8.13 -17.68
C ALA A 111 15.92 6.62 -17.92
N LYS A 112 16.53 5.82 -17.04
CA LYS A 112 16.50 4.35 -17.12
C LYS A 112 15.14 3.81 -16.76
N ARG A 113 14.57 4.28 -15.66
CA ARG A 113 13.20 3.93 -15.24
C ARG A 113 12.17 4.37 -16.28
N GLN A 114 12.27 5.60 -16.75
CA GLN A 114 11.37 6.11 -17.80
C GLN A 114 11.43 5.28 -19.09
N ARG A 115 12.60 4.73 -19.46
CA ARG A 115 12.71 3.83 -20.63
C ARG A 115 12.03 2.49 -20.38
N ALA A 116 12.05 1.98 -19.16
CA ALA A 116 11.33 0.77 -18.77
C ALA A 116 9.81 1.03 -18.81
N ILE A 117 9.37 2.13 -18.20
CA ILE A 117 7.95 2.53 -18.14
C ILE A 117 7.40 2.93 -19.52
N MET A 118 8.15 3.64 -20.36
CA MET A 118 7.71 4.07 -21.71
C MET A 118 7.45 2.92 -22.69
N ARG A 119 7.74 1.68 -22.32
CA ARG A 119 7.34 0.51 -23.11
C ARG A 119 5.89 0.12 -22.93
N GLU A 120 5.14 0.83 -22.08
CA GLU A 120 3.88 0.38 -21.55
C GLU A 120 2.75 1.43 -21.66
N PRO A 121 1.64 1.16 -22.34
CA PRO A 121 0.49 2.05 -22.43
C PRO A 121 -0.58 1.78 -21.37
N VAL A 122 -1.38 2.81 -21.09
CA VAL A 122 -2.46 2.86 -20.10
C VAL A 122 -3.55 1.82 -20.36
N ALA A 123 -3.93 1.09 -19.33
CA ALA A 123 -5.03 0.14 -19.38
C ALA A 123 -6.37 0.83 -19.69
N SER A 124 -7.11 0.28 -20.62
CA SER A 124 -8.54 0.59 -20.77
C SER A 124 -9.30 0.00 -19.58
N SER A 125 -10.25 0.75 -19.04
CA SER A 125 -11.16 0.29 -17.96
C SER A 125 -11.99 -0.96 -18.33
N SER A 126 -12.02 -1.34 -19.60
CA SER A 126 -12.72 -2.50 -20.12
C SER A 126 -12.10 -3.85 -19.73
N TYR A 127 -10.90 -3.86 -19.18
CA TYR A 127 -10.19 -5.09 -18.78
C TYR A 127 -10.13 -5.29 -17.27
N LEU A 128 -10.96 -4.62 -16.49
CA LEU A 128 -10.96 -4.76 -15.04
C LEU A 128 -11.98 -5.79 -14.59
N LEU A 129 -11.54 -6.65 -13.66
CA LEU A 129 -12.43 -7.55 -12.94
C LEU A 129 -13.54 -6.74 -12.23
N PRO A 130 -14.80 -7.21 -12.18
CA PRO A 130 -15.86 -6.52 -11.45
C PRO A 130 -15.48 -6.25 -9.99
N HIS A 131 -15.76 -5.05 -9.49
CA HIS A 131 -15.41 -4.61 -8.13
C HIS A 131 -16.50 -4.97 -7.09
N VAL A 132 -17.55 -5.65 -7.50
CA VAL A 132 -18.66 -6.07 -6.62
C VAL A 132 -19.09 -7.49 -6.93
N GLY A 133 -19.70 -8.16 -5.94
CA GLY A 133 -20.12 -9.54 -6.04
C GLY A 133 -18.98 -10.53 -5.80
N SER A 134 -19.06 -11.68 -6.44
CA SER A 134 -18.10 -12.78 -6.27
C SER A 134 -17.54 -13.20 -7.64
N PRO A 135 -16.73 -12.34 -8.29
CA PRO A 135 -16.13 -12.71 -9.56
C PRO A 135 -15.19 -13.91 -9.38
N LYS A 136 -15.18 -14.80 -10.36
CA LYS A 136 -14.29 -15.95 -10.39
C LYS A 136 -12.92 -15.55 -10.89
N VAL A 137 -11.87 -16.04 -10.23
CA VAL A 137 -10.48 -15.80 -10.59
C VAL A 137 -9.74 -17.14 -10.68
N PRO A 138 -9.28 -17.55 -11.86
CA PRO A 138 -8.46 -18.75 -12.00
C PRO A 138 -7.07 -18.47 -11.43
N VAL A 139 -6.61 -19.31 -10.48
CA VAL A 139 -5.29 -19.25 -9.87
C VAL A 139 -4.55 -20.53 -10.17
N ILE A 140 -3.61 -20.48 -11.10
CA ILE A 140 -2.84 -21.64 -11.55
C ILE A 140 -1.59 -21.79 -10.68
N LEU A 141 -1.45 -22.95 -10.03
CA LEU A 141 -0.24 -23.32 -9.31
C LEU A 141 0.79 -23.89 -10.27
N VAL A 142 1.94 -23.23 -10.38
CA VAL A 142 2.98 -23.53 -11.35
C VAL A 142 4.25 -24.01 -10.66
N ALA A 143 4.69 -25.21 -10.96
CA ALA A 143 6.04 -25.70 -10.68
C ALA A 143 6.89 -25.61 -11.95
N PHE A 144 8.22 -25.57 -11.80
CA PHE A 144 9.16 -25.59 -12.91
C PHE A 144 9.88 -26.93 -13.00
N SER A 145 10.53 -27.21 -14.12
CA SER A 145 11.26 -28.48 -14.30
C SER A 145 12.38 -28.69 -13.27
N ASP A 146 12.90 -27.62 -12.67
CA ASP A 146 13.95 -27.60 -11.64
C ASP A 146 13.45 -27.19 -10.24
N THR A 147 12.24 -26.65 -10.12
CA THR A 147 11.72 -26.07 -8.87
C THR A 147 10.30 -26.57 -8.61
N PRO A 148 10.13 -27.68 -7.87
CA PRO A 148 8.81 -28.12 -7.39
C PRO A 148 8.34 -27.27 -6.22
N PHE A 149 7.04 -27.33 -5.89
CA PHE A 149 6.52 -26.77 -4.65
C PHE A 149 7.22 -27.41 -3.44
N THR A 150 7.55 -26.59 -2.46
CA THR A 150 8.17 -27.02 -1.20
C THR A 150 7.14 -27.49 -0.19
N ILE A 151 5.94 -26.89 -0.20
CA ILE A 151 4.84 -27.29 0.67
C ILE A 151 4.18 -28.59 0.19
N GLU A 152 3.80 -29.43 1.15
CA GLU A 152 2.96 -30.60 0.88
C GLU A 152 1.53 -30.13 0.56
N GLU A 153 0.83 -30.84 -0.34
CA GLU A 153 -0.56 -30.53 -0.73
C GLU A 153 -0.79 -29.06 -1.15
N PRO A 154 -0.01 -28.50 -2.10
CA PRO A 154 -0.04 -27.07 -2.41
C PRO A 154 -1.44 -26.59 -2.81
N LYS A 155 -2.23 -27.40 -3.54
CA LYS A 155 -3.61 -27.05 -3.89
C LYS A 155 -4.49 -26.84 -2.66
N THR A 156 -4.39 -27.72 -1.67
CA THR A 156 -5.15 -27.63 -0.43
C THR A 156 -4.72 -26.42 0.39
N VAL A 157 -3.43 -26.18 0.51
CA VAL A 157 -2.87 -25.07 1.27
C VAL A 157 -3.22 -23.73 0.64
N PHE A 158 -3.02 -23.58 -0.68
CA PHE A 158 -3.33 -22.33 -1.38
C PHE A 158 -4.83 -22.09 -1.52
N ASN A 159 -5.65 -23.13 -1.58
CA ASN A 159 -7.11 -22.93 -1.51
C ASN A 159 -7.53 -22.33 -0.15
N LYS A 160 -6.94 -22.76 0.96
CA LYS A 160 -7.17 -22.13 2.26
C LYS A 160 -6.62 -20.70 2.30
N TYR A 161 -5.38 -20.51 1.87
CA TYR A 161 -4.70 -19.21 1.80
C TYR A 161 -5.54 -18.14 1.05
N LEU A 162 -6.21 -18.56 -0.02
CA LEU A 162 -7.01 -17.68 -0.87
C LEU A 162 -8.46 -17.53 -0.39
N ASN A 163 -9.11 -18.61 0.06
CA ASN A 163 -10.57 -18.67 0.14
C ASN A 163 -11.16 -18.88 1.56
N ALA A 164 -10.36 -19.12 2.60
CA ALA A 164 -10.92 -19.35 3.93
C ALA A 164 -11.76 -18.14 4.40
N GLU A 165 -12.94 -18.41 4.92
CA GLU A 165 -13.83 -17.37 5.45
C GLU A 165 -13.51 -16.99 6.90
N GLU A 166 -12.96 -17.94 7.65
CA GLU A 166 -12.57 -17.75 9.05
C GLU A 166 -11.17 -17.17 9.17
N LEU A 167 -10.89 -16.51 10.29
CA LEU A 167 -9.54 -16.08 10.65
C LEU A 167 -8.68 -17.30 10.94
N PHE A 168 -7.39 -17.21 10.66
CA PHE A 168 -6.46 -18.30 10.85
C PHE A 168 -6.01 -18.43 12.30
N ASP A 169 -5.64 -19.65 12.65
CA ASP A 169 -5.07 -20.04 13.93
C ASP A 169 -3.76 -20.80 13.69
N VAL A 170 -2.64 -20.21 14.07
CA VAL A 170 -1.31 -20.76 13.81
C VAL A 170 -1.05 -22.11 14.49
N GLU A 171 -1.73 -22.40 15.62
CA GLU A 171 -1.60 -23.69 16.31
C GLU A 171 -2.31 -24.82 15.55
N LYS A 172 -3.40 -24.50 14.87
CA LYS A 172 -4.16 -25.47 14.06
C LYS A 172 -3.63 -25.60 12.64
N GLU A 173 -3.17 -24.49 12.08
CA GLU A 173 -2.77 -24.39 10.68
C GLU A 173 -1.40 -23.72 10.54
N PRO A 174 -0.30 -24.43 10.88
CA PRO A 174 1.02 -23.82 11.05
C PRO A 174 1.61 -23.18 9.76
N ILE A 175 1.10 -23.54 8.59
CA ILE A 175 1.58 -23.00 7.31
C ILE A 175 0.85 -21.69 6.99
N VAL A 176 -0.47 -21.72 6.88
CA VAL A 176 -1.28 -20.53 6.55
C VAL A 176 -1.60 -19.66 7.76
N GLY A 177 -1.59 -20.23 8.96
CA GLY A 177 -2.03 -19.60 10.20
C GLY A 177 -1.15 -18.45 10.70
N LYS A 178 -0.04 -18.18 10.03
CA LYS A 178 0.74 -16.95 10.27
C LYS A 178 0.01 -15.71 9.74
N ASN A 179 -0.82 -15.86 8.70
CA ASN A 179 -1.68 -14.80 8.19
C ASN A 179 -2.85 -14.55 9.16
N TYR A 180 -3.34 -13.33 9.23
CA TYR A 180 -4.54 -12.99 10.00
C TYR A 180 -5.80 -13.66 9.42
N GLY A 181 -5.91 -13.69 8.10
CA GLY A 181 -6.98 -14.34 7.37
C GLY A 181 -6.55 -14.64 5.93
N SER A 182 -7.49 -15.13 5.11
CA SER A 182 -7.26 -15.39 3.70
C SER A 182 -7.30 -14.11 2.85
N VAL A 183 -6.88 -14.21 1.58
CA VAL A 183 -7.02 -13.13 0.60
C VAL A 183 -8.49 -12.73 0.42
N LYS A 184 -9.39 -13.70 0.22
CA LYS A 184 -10.84 -13.46 0.14
C LYS A 184 -11.36 -12.74 1.37
N ARG A 185 -10.90 -13.14 2.57
CA ARG A 185 -11.31 -12.50 3.82
C ARG A 185 -10.86 -11.05 3.88
N TYR A 186 -9.62 -10.74 3.44
CA TYR A 186 -9.14 -9.36 3.34
C TYR A 186 -10.08 -8.50 2.49
N PHE A 187 -10.34 -8.89 1.25
CA PHE A 187 -11.21 -8.11 0.36
C PHE A 187 -12.66 -8.05 0.84
N THR A 188 -13.17 -9.11 1.47
CA THR A 188 -14.49 -9.10 2.11
C THR A 188 -14.59 -8.04 3.20
N ASP A 189 -13.57 -7.98 4.07
CA ASP A 189 -13.53 -7.00 5.16
C ASP A 189 -13.35 -5.57 4.62
N MET A 190 -12.45 -5.36 3.63
CA MET A 190 -12.21 -4.05 3.01
C MET A 190 -13.46 -3.50 2.33
N SER A 191 -14.22 -4.35 1.67
CA SER A 191 -15.44 -3.98 0.94
C SER A 191 -16.72 -4.02 1.79
N ARG A 192 -16.63 -4.40 3.06
CA ARG A 192 -17.81 -4.67 3.92
C ARG A 192 -18.77 -5.71 3.30
N GLY A 193 -18.21 -6.71 2.64
CA GLY A 193 -18.93 -7.80 2.01
C GLY A 193 -19.49 -7.51 0.60
N LEU A 194 -19.20 -6.34 0.03
CA LEU A 194 -19.63 -6.01 -1.33
C LEU A 194 -18.81 -6.73 -2.40
N PHE A 195 -17.58 -7.10 -2.10
CA PHE A 195 -16.66 -7.80 -2.99
C PHE A 195 -16.08 -9.03 -2.29
N THR A 196 -16.37 -10.21 -2.80
CA THR A 196 -15.99 -11.51 -2.22
C THR A 196 -15.43 -12.41 -3.31
N PRO A 197 -14.22 -12.11 -3.85
CA PRO A 197 -13.65 -12.84 -4.97
C PRO A 197 -13.60 -14.34 -4.70
N ASP A 198 -13.86 -15.13 -5.74
CA ASP A 198 -13.88 -16.60 -5.71
C ASP A 198 -12.66 -17.12 -6.47
N PHE A 199 -11.62 -17.50 -5.74
CA PHE A 199 -10.36 -17.95 -6.32
C PHE A 199 -10.42 -19.44 -6.62
N GLU A 200 -10.48 -19.81 -7.88
CA GLU A 200 -10.43 -21.21 -8.31
C GLU A 200 -8.99 -21.68 -8.45
N VAL A 201 -8.54 -22.52 -7.51
CA VAL A 201 -7.15 -23.01 -7.47
C VAL A 201 -7.01 -24.23 -8.37
N ILE A 202 -6.14 -24.13 -9.38
CA ILE A 202 -5.94 -25.08 -10.45
C ILE A 202 -4.54 -25.67 -10.38
N GLY A 203 -4.35 -26.93 -10.75
CA GLY A 203 -3.06 -27.61 -10.70
C GLY A 203 -2.76 -28.22 -9.33
N PRO A 204 -1.45 -28.35 -8.88
CA PRO A 204 -0.25 -27.81 -9.52
C PRO A 204 0.13 -28.48 -10.85
N VAL A 205 0.65 -27.69 -11.79
CA VAL A 205 1.22 -28.16 -13.04
C VAL A 205 2.71 -27.88 -13.10
N THR A 206 3.47 -28.74 -13.79
CA THR A 206 4.91 -28.54 -13.99
C THR A 206 5.16 -28.05 -15.40
N LEU A 207 5.72 -26.85 -15.54
CA LEU A 207 6.07 -26.28 -16.83
C LEU A 207 7.35 -26.91 -17.41
N PRO A 208 7.53 -26.89 -18.74
CA PRO A 208 8.60 -27.64 -19.42
C PRO A 208 9.99 -27.04 -19.18
N HIS A 209 10.12 -25.79 -18.81
CA HIS A 209 11.39 -25.08 -18.67
C HIS A 209 11.76 -24.85 -17.19
N PRO A 210 13.04 -24.62 -16.87
CA PRO A 210 13.50 -24.24 -15.53
C PRO A 210 13.09 -22.82 -15.19
N THR A 211 13.12 -22.48 -13.90
CA THR A 211 12.81 -21.14 -13.38
C THR A 211 13.57 -20.03 -14.12
N ALA A 212 14.89 -20.22 -14.34
CA ALA A 212 15.74 -19.27 -15.04
C ALA A 212 15.31 -18.98 -16.49
N TYR A 213 14.58 -19.88 -17.14
CA TYR A 213 14.04 -19.61 -18.48
C TYR A 213 12.97 -18.52 -18.44
N TYR A 214 12.12 -18.52 -17.43
CA TYR A 214 11.03 -17.55 -17.27
C TYR A 214 11.50 -16.29 -16.55
N GLY A 215 12.40 -16.38 -15.56
CA GLY A 215 13.01 -15.26 -14.84
C GLY A 215 14.07 -14.51 -15.64
N GLY A 216 14.71 -15.18 -16.62
CA GLY A 216 15.56 -14.54 -17.64
C GLY A 216 16.87 -13.94 -17.16
N GLY A 217 17.24 -14.09 -15.88
CA GLY A 217 18.46 -13.50 -15.31
C GLY A 217 18.34 -12.02 -14.96
N GLY A 218 17.14 -11.47 -14.91
CA GLY A 218 16.88 -10.09 -14.51
C GLY A 218 15.51 -9.58 -14.96
N ILE A 219 15.00 -8.61 -14.26
CA ILE A 219 13.62 -8.11 -14.34
C ILE A 219 13.16 -7.73 -15.77
N ASN A 220 14.03 -7.13 -16.57
CA ASN A 220 13.71 -6.75 -17.95
C ASN A 220 13.91 -7.88 -18.97
N GLN A 221 14.25 -9.08 -18.52
CA GLN A 221 14.50 -10.25 -19.36
C GLN A 221 13.49 -11.38 -19.10
N GLU A 222 12.57 -11.17 -18.19
CA GLU A 222 11.53 -12.14 -17.86
C GLU A 222 10.60 -12.42 -19.05
N LYS A 223 10.24 -13.68 -19.17
CA LYS A 223 9.36 -14.17 -20.24
C LYS A 223 7.95 -14.40 -19.71
N THR A 224 7.31 -13.34 -19.24
CA THR A 224 5.97 -13.39 -18.62
C THR A 224 4.91 -13.93 -19.58
N GLU A 225 4.95 -13.53 -20.86
CA GLU A 225 4.03 -14.08 -21.87
C GLU A 225 4.20 -15.60 -22.04
N ALA A 226 5.44 -16.10 -22.07
CA ALA A 226 5.69 -17.52 -22.15
C ALA A 226 5.23 -18.26 -20.88
N LEU A 227 5.47 -17.68 -19.71
CA LEU A 227 4.99 -18.24 -18.44
C LEU A 227 3.47 -18.43 -18.44
N LEU A 228 2.73 -17.41 -18.86
CA LEU A 228 1.27 -17.46 -18.92
C LEU A 228 0.75 -18.40 -20.00
N ALA A 229 1.36 -18.37 -21.19
CA ALA A 229 0.98 -19.25 -22.28
C ALA A 229 1.18 -20.73 -21.90
N ASP A 230 2.34 -21.06 -21.34
CA ASP A 230 2.67 -22.43 -20.93
C ASP A 230 1.77 -22.87 -19.75
N ALA A 231 1.48 -21.97 -18.79
CA ALA A 231 0.59 -22.28 -17.66
C ALA A 231 -0.85 -22.53 -18.11
N CYS A 232 -1.43 -21.64 -18.93
CA CYS A 232 -2.77 -21.84 -19.48
C CYS A 232 -2.88 -23.12 -20.31
N SER A 233 -1.89 -23.35 -21.18
CA SER A 233 -1.87 -24.58 -22.02
C SER A 233 -1.74 -25.86 -21.19
N ALA A 234 -1.03 -25.82 -20.06
CA ALA A 234 -0.87 -26.99 -19.20
C ALA A 234 -2.16 -27.42 -18.47
N VAL A 235 -3.14 -26.52 -18.35
CA VAL A 235 -4.42 -26.78 -17.68
C VAL A 235 -5.62 -26.72 -18.61
N ASP A 236 -5.43 -26.51 -19.91
CA ASP A 236 -6.48 -26.30 -20.93
C ASP A 236 -7.50 -27.46 -21.00
N GLU A 237 -7.06 -28.70 -20.76
CA GLU A 237 -7.97 -29.86 -20.74
C GLU A 237 -8.84 -29.92 -19.45
N GLU A 238 -8.45 -29.22 -18.38
CA GLU A 238 -9.14 -29.24 -17.08
C GLU A 238 -10.02 -28.02 -16.85
N VAL A 239 -9.77 -26.91 -17.56
CA VAL A 239 -10.33 -25.59 -17.30
C VAL A 239 -10.94 -25.01 -18.56
N ASP A 240 -12.20 -24.67 -18.51
CA ASP A 240 -12.86 -23.84 -19.53
C ASP A 240 -12.67 -22.36 -19.19
N PHE A 241 -11.69 -21.74 -19.83
CA PHE A 241 -11.35 -20.34 -19.60
C PHE A 241 -12.44 -19.35 -20.03
N SER A 242 -13.42 -19.78 -20.82
CA SER A 242 -14.55 -18.94 -21.17
C SER A 242 -15.40 -18.50 -19.97
N ASN A 243 -15.30 -19.24 -18.85
CA ASN A 243 -15.99 -18.90 -17.59
C ASN A 243 -15.41 -17.68 -16.85
N TYR A 244 -14.26 -17.14 -17.30
CA TYR A 244 -13.56 -16.01 -16.66
C TYR A 244 -13.58 -14.75 -17.53
N ASP A 245 -14.44 -14.70 -18.52
CA ASP A 245 -14.82 -13.51 -19.30
C ASP A 245 -16.20 -13.06 -18.79
N SER A 246 -16.20 -12.17 -17.80
CA SER A 246 -17.42 -11.83 -17.03
C SER A 246 -18.40 -10.96 -17.83
N ASN A 247 -17.94 -10.28 -18.87
CA ASN A 247 -18.73 -9.36 -19.70
C ASN A 247 -18.96 -9.87 -21.13
N ASP A 248 -18.45 -11.07 -21.47
CA ASP A 248 -18.55 -11.73 -22.78
C ASP A 248 -17.99 -10.88 -23.95
N ASP A 249 -16.88 -10.15 -23.69
CA ASP A 249 -16.22 -9.33 -24.70
C ASP A 249 -15.10 -10.08 -25.46
N GLY A 250 -14.86 -11.34 -25.13
CA GLY A 250 -13.82 -12.20 -25.74
C GLY A 250 -12.48 -12.11 -25.03
N ILE A 251 -12.44 -11.44 -23.86
CA ILE A 251 -11.24 -11.26 -23.05
C ILE A 251 -11.46 -11.94 -21.69
N ILE A 252 -10.52 -12.79 -21.31
CA ILE A 252 -10.44 -13.34 -19.95
C ILE A 252 -9.97 -12.20 -19.03
N ASP A 253 -10.80 -11.84 -18.05
CA ASP A 253 -10.58 -10.66 -17.18
C ASP A 253 -9.23 -10.73 -16.45
N LEU A 254 -8.87 -11.90 -15.92
CA LEU A 254 -7.64 -12.10 -15.15
C LEU A 254 -7.24 -13.58 -15.14
N VAL A 255 -5.96 -13.85 -15.30
CA VAL A 255 -5.32 -15.13 -14.94
C VAL A 255 -4.26 -14.87 -13.89
N TYR A 256 -4.32 -15.57 -12.77
CA TYR A 256 -3.35 -15.44 -11.69
C TYR A 256 -2.45 -16.68 -11.59
N ILE A 257 -1.16 -16.48 -11.32
CA ILE A 257 -0.20 -17.58 -11.14
C ILE A 257 0.40 -17.48 -9.74
N ILE A 258 0.44 -18.61 -9.03
CA ILE A 258 1.32 -18.80 -7.88
C ILE A 258 2.38 -19.82 -8.28
N TYR A 259 3.63 -19.40 -8.35
CA TYR A 259 4.74 -20.26 -8.77
C TYR A 259 5.56 -20.77 -7.59
N ALA A 260 6.11 -21.97 -7.74
CA ALA A 260 6.96 -22.63 -6.75
C ALA A 260 8.27 -21.88 -6.51
N GLY A 261 8.73 -21.85 -5.27
CA GLY A 261 10.02 -21.30 -4.87
C GLY A 261 9.99 -19.83 -4.47
N TYR A 262 11.12 -19.17 -4.68
CA TYR A 262 11.42 -17.82 -4.17
C TYR A 262 11.21 -16.73 -5.22
N SER A 263 11.02 -15.49 -4.77
CA SER A 263 10.92 -14.32 -5.65
C SER A 263 12.25 -13.57 -5.75
N GLN A 264 12.45 -12.86 -6.87
CA GLN A 264 13.58 -11.94 -7.04
C GLN A 264 13.45 -10.67 -6.19
N SER A 265 12.24 -10.29 -5.76
CA SER A 265 12.01 -9.08 -4.96
C SER A 265 12.63 -9.14 -3.55
N TRP A 266 12.96 -10.31 -3.03
CA TRP A 266 13.71 -10.48 -1.80
C TRP A 266 15.21 -10.46 -2.05
N ILE A 267 15.90 -9.54 -1.37
CA ILE A 267 17.38 -9.44 -1.43
C ILE A 267 18.00 -10.78 -1.01
N GLY A 268 18.97 -11.25 -1.78
CA GLY A 268 19.66 -12.54 -1.56
C GLY A 268 19.10 -13.70 -2.36
N ASN A 269 17.97 -13.54 -3.04
CA ASN A 269 17.51 -14.52 -4.01
C ASN A 269 18.22 -14.35 -5.36
N SER A 270 18.23 -15.41 -6.15
CA SER A 270 18.86 -15.38 -7.48
C SER A 270 18.12 -14.44 -8.43
N THR A 271 18.86 -13.78 -9.31
CA THR A 271 18.33 -13.03 -10.45
C THR A 271 17.60 -13.92 -11.47
N ASP A 272 17.72 -15.25 -11.35
CA ASP A 272 16.98 -16.22 -12.15
C ASP A 272 15.54 -16.43 -11.64
N CYS A 273 15.22 -15.98 -10.42
CA CYS A 273 13.86 -16.00 -9.90
C CYS A 273 12.98 -15.00 -10.65
N ILE A 274 11.68 -15.27 -10.64
CA ILE A 274 10.68 -14.36 -11.22
C ILE A 274 10.35 -13.28 -10.19
N TRP A 275 10.13 -12.06 -10.66
CA TRP A 275 9.63 -10.96 -9.82
C TRP A 275 8.11 -11.05 -9.72
N PRO A 276 7.50 -11.01 -8.52
CA PRO A 276 6.05 -10.90 -8.34
C PRO A 276 5.55 -9.59 -8.96
N LYS A 277 4.49 -9.68 -9.73
CA LYS A 277 3.97 -8.55 -10.48
C LYS A 277 2.58 -8.80 -11.04
N SER A 278 1.95 -7.75 -11.46
CA SER A 278 0.70 -7.79 -12.21
C SER A 278 0.80 -6.92 -13.46
N GLY A 279 -0.10 -7.12 -14.40
CA GLY A 279 -0.09 -6.31 -15.60
C GLY A 279 -1.16 -6.70 -16.61
N VAL A 280 -1.06 -6.09 -17.79
CA VAL A 280 -1.90 -6.42 -18.94
C VAL A 280 -1.01 -7.04 -20.01
N LEU A 281 -1.48 -8.10 -20.64
CA LEU A 281 -0.77 -8.72 -21.74
C LEU A 281 -1.11 -8.03 -23.07
N PRO A 282 -0.11 -7.79 -23.94
CA PRO A 282 -0.40 -7.60 -25.34
C PRO A 282 -1.11 -8.88 -25.84
N ALA A 283 -2.08 -8.75 -26.76
CA ALA A 283 -3.03 -9.77 -27.21
C ALA A 283 -2.45 -11.09 -27.78
N ASN A 284 -1.38 -11.63 -27.15
CA ASN A 284 -0.61 -12.76 -27.67
C ASN A 284 -0.91 -14.10 -26.98
N VAL A 285 -1.55 -14.08 -25.81
CA VAL A 285 -1.92 -15.30 -25.09
C VAL A 285 -3.41 -15.55 -25.29
N THR A 286 -3.73 -16.62 -26.00
CA THR A 286 -5.12 -17.04 -26.28
C THR A 286 -5.34 -18.46 -25.82
N VAL A 287 -6.48 -18.71 -25.18
CA VAL A 287 -6.95 -20.02 -24.73
C VAL A 287 -8.48 -20.04 -24.88
N ASP A 288 -9.06 -21.17 -25.29
CA ASP A 288 -10.50 -21.34 -25.57
C ASP A 288 -11.08 -20.27 -26.53
N GLY A 289 -10.24 -19.79 -27.46
CA GLY A 289 -10.64 -18.75 -28.43
C GLY A 289 -10.81 -17.34 -27.84
N LYS A 290 -10.43 -17.13 -26.57
CA LYS A 290 -10.42 -15.84 -25.88
C LYS A 290 -8.99 -15.40 -25.61
N THR A 291 -8.81 -14.09 -25.40
CA THR A 291 -7.49 -13.51 -25.10
C THR A 291 -7.36 -13.25 -23.61
N VAL A 292 -6.22 -13.58 -23.00
CA VAL A 292 -5.95 -13.21 -21.60
C VAL A 292 -5.71 -11.70 -21.52
N GLY A 293 -6.53 -10.99 -20.77
CA GLY A 293 -6.46 -9.53 -20.62
C GLY A 293 -5.45 -9.10 -19.59
N ARG A 294 -5.56 -9.61 -18.36
CA ARG A 294 -4.69 -9.27 -17.23
C ARG A 294 -4.07 -10.50 -16.61
N TYR A 295 -2.96 -10.27 -15.91
CA TYR A 295 -2.30 -11.30 -15.13
C TYR A 295 -1.85 -10.77 -13.78
N GLY A 296 -1.70 -11.68 -12.81
CA GLY A 296 -0.93 -11.51 -11.58
C GLY A 296 -0.02 -12.71 -11.37
N VAL A 297 1.16 -12.48 -10.79
CA VAL A 297 2.17 -13.53 -10.56
C VAL A 297 2.78 -13.36 -9.18
N ASN A 298 2.66 -14.37 -8.33
CA ASN A 298 3.26 -14.42 -6.99
C ASN A 298 4.05 -15.70 -6.78
N ASN A 299 4.98 -15.69 -5.83
CA ASN A 299 5.79 -16.82 -5.43
C ASN A 299 5.22 -17.56 -4.21
N GLU A 300 5.65 -18.82 -4.04
CA GLU A 300 5.29 -19.68 -2.92
C GLU A 300 5.94 -19.23 -1.60
N LEU A 301 7.28 -19.03 -1.60
CA LEU A 301 8.08 -18.92 -0.38
C LEU A 301 8.44 -17.47 -0.03
N ASN A 302 8.26 -17.12 1.22
CA ASN A 302 8.73 -15.85 1.77
C ASN A 302 10.24 -15.89 2.03
N PHE A 303 10.91 -14.73 2.10
CA PHE A 303 12.33 -14.57 2.41
C PHE A 303 13.27 -15.21 1.37
N TYR A 304 14.36 -15.84 1.86
CA TYR A 304 15.42 -16.46 1.07
C TYR A 304 15.84 -17.81 1.69
N PRO A 305 16.55 -18.68 0.97
CA PRO A 305 16.79 -20.07 1.38
C PRO A 305 17.43 -20.24 2.75
N GLU A 306 18.43 -19.42 3.11
CA GLU A 306 19.10 -19.52 4.41
C GLU A 306 18.18 -19.19 5.57
N TYR A 307 17.32 -18.19 5.39
CA TYR A 307 16.32 -17.85 6.39
C TYR A 307 15.36 -19.00 6.63
N GLN A 308 14.87 -19.61 5.56
CA GLN A 308 14.02 -20.81 5.63
C GLN A 308 14.74 -21.99 6.30
N ALA A 309 16.02 -22.22 5.98
CA ALA A 309 16.80 -23.29 6.59
C ALA A 309 17.00 -23.10 8.09
N GLU A 310 17.14 -21.86 8.56
CA GLU A 310 17.33 -21.54 9.97
C GLU A 310 15.99 -21.48 10.75
N LYS A 311 14.98 -20.86 10.18
CA LYS A 311 13.72 -20.52 10.87
C LYS A 311 12.54 -21.45 10.58
N GLY A 312 12.68 -22.33 9.59
CA GLY A 312 11.62 -23.23 9.13
C GLY A 312 10.85 -22.70 7.91
N LEU A 313 9.85 -23.48 7.49
CA LEU A 313 9.08 -23.18 6.30
C LEU A 313 8.15 -21.97 6.50
N PHE A 314 8.26 -21.02 5.60
CA PHE A 314 7.43 -19.82 5.52
C PHE A 314 6.92 -19.63 4.09
N ILE A 315 5.63 -19.82 3.89
CA ILE A 315 4.99 -19.36 2.64
C ILE A 315 4.90 -17.84 2.64
N ASN A 316 4.72 -17.27 1.47
CA ASN A 316 4.54 -15.84 1.34
C ASN A 316 3.31 -15.36 2.12
N GLY A 317 3.39 -14.19 2.75
CA GLY A 317 2.24 -13.56 3.39
C GLY A 317 1.21 -13.11 2.34
N ILE A 318 -0.07 -13.03 2.74
CA ILE A 318 -1.13 -12.59 1.82
C ILE A 318 -0.96 -11.14 1.35
N GLY A 319 -0.15 -10.33 2.04
CA GLY A 319 0.05 -8.91 1.74
C GLY A 319 0.51 -8.70 0.30
N LEU A 320 1.51 -9.47 -0.14
CA LEU A 320 2.00 -9.41 -1.50
C LEU A 320 0.90 -9.77 -2.53
N PHE A 321 0.13 -10.84 -2.27
CA PHE A 321 -0.98 -11.20 -3.15
C PHE A 321 -2.06 -10.11 -3.17
N CYS A 322 -2.42 -9.57 -2.02
CA CYS A 322 -3.40 -8.50 -1.93
C CYS A 322 -2.95 -7.25 -2.68
N HIS A 323 -1.67 -6.87 -2.60
CA HIS A 323 -1.09 -5.76 -3.33
C HIS A 323 -1.16 -5.96 -4.86
N GLU A 324 -0.65 -7.08 -5.37
CA GLU A 324 -0.67 -7.38 -6.81
C GLU A 324 -2.09 -7.55 -7.36
N PHE A 325 -2.98 -8.18 -6.58
CA PHE A 325 -4.37 -8.30 -6.97
C PHE A 325 -5.09 -6.95 -6.96
N SER A 326 -4.71 -6.02 -6.09
CA SER A 326 -5.23 -4.64 -6.09
C SER A 326 -4.91 -3.91 -7.38
N HIS A 327 -3.73 -4.13 -7.95
CA HIS A 327 -3.41 -3.66 -9.29
C HIS A 327 -4.28 -4.31 -10.37
N CYS A 328 -4.55 -5.62 -10.24
CA CYS A 328 -5.44 -6.31 -11.18
C CYS A 328 -6.87 -5.73 -11.19
N ILE A 329 -7.33 -5.18 -10.08
CA ILE A 329 -8.63 -4.50 -9.96
C ILE A 329 -8.55 -2.97 -10.11
N GLY A 330 -7.37 -2.38 -10.35
CA GLY A 330 -7.22 -1.00 -10.84
C GLY A 330 -6.55 0.02 -9.94
N LEU A 331 -6.04 -0.35 -8.77
CA LEU A 331 -5.24 0.57 -7.93
C LEU A 331 -3.82 0.75 -8.48
N HIS A 332 -3.19 1.83 -8.07
CA HIS A 332 -1.83 2.20 -8.41
C HIS A 332 -0.98 2.27 -7.15
N ASP A 333 0.35 2.13 -7.32
CA ASP A 333 1.30 2.33 -6.24
C ASP A 333 1.22 3.74 -5.68
N LEU A 334 1.31 3.83 -4.36
CA LEU A 334 1.37 5.10 -3.63
C LEU A 334 2.81 5.46 -3.22
N TYR A 335 3.78 4.57 -3.43
CA TYR A 335 5.19 4.90 -3.23
C TYR A 335 5.78 5.62 -4.45
N PRO A 336 6.82 6.47 -4.26
CA PRO A 336 7.50 7.10 -5.38
C PRO A 336 8.33 6.06 -6.14
N SER A 337 7.89 5.73 -7.33
CA SER A 337 8.59 4.78 -8.20
C SER A 337 9.69 5.43 -9.04
N GLN A 338 9.84 6.76 -9.02
CA GLN A 338 10.87 7.52 -9.74
C GLN A 338 11.67 8.39 -8.78
N GLY A 339 12.90 8.71 -9.15
CA GLY A 339 13.78 9.61 -8.43
C GLY A 339 15.01 8.95 -7.80
N SER A 340 15.99 9.77 -7.41
CA SER A 340 17.13 9.40 -6.57
C SER A 340 16.68 9.16 -5.12
N ASP A 341 17.57 8.64 -4.28
CA ASP A 341 17.27 8.47 -2.86
C ASP A 341 17.00 9.80 -2.16
N ALA A 342 17.72 10.86 -2.55
CA ALA A 342 17.46 12.22 -2.09
C ALA A 342 16.05 12.68 -2.48
N GLU A 343 15.64 12.45 -3.72
CA GLU A 343 14.29 12.79 -4.20
C GLU A 343 13.19 11.99 -3.47
N ARG A 344 13.46 10.72 -3.11
CA ARG A 344 12.54 9.90 -2.33
C ARG A 344 12.40 10.35 -0.88
N CYS A 345 13.45 10.92 -0.31
CA CYS A 345 13.39 11.52 1.03
C CYS A 345 12.57 12.80 1.08
N VAL A 346 12.39 13.47 -0.08
CA VAL A 346 11.64 14.73 -0.19
C VAL A 346 10.13 14.52 -0.12
N ASN A 347 9.64 13.34 -0.50
CA ASN A 347 8.22 13.04 -0.47
C ASN A 347 7.93 12.08 0.69
N HIS A 348 7.12 12.52 1.64
CA HIS A 348 6.48 11.61 2.57
C HIS A 348 5.29 10.98 1.85
N ASN A 349 5.21 9.67 1.85
CA ASN A 349 4.14 8.89 1.20
C ASN A 349 3.27 8.24 2.25
N MET A 350 2.68 7.10 1.90
CA MET A 350 1.84 6.33 2.83
C MET A 350 2.67 5.31 3.63
N GLU A 351 3.79 4.85 3.10
CA GLU A 351 4.69 3.87 3.72
C GLU A 351 3.93 2.65 4.28
N TYR A 352 4.08 2.32 5.56
CA TYR A 352 3.38 1.18 6.17
C TYR A 352 1.89 1.43 6.46
N TRP A 353 1.39 2.65 6.26
CA TRP A 353 -0.01 2.98 6.54
C TRP A 353 -0.99 2.51 5.45
N ASP A 354 -0.49 2.09 4.30
CA ASP A 354 -1.31 1.72 3.15
C ASP A 354 -0.78 0.45 2.45
N LEU A 355 -1.70 -0.41 1.98
CA LEU A 355 -1.35 -1.63 1.25
C LEU A 355 -0.57 -1.33 -0.03
N MET A 356 -0.94 -0.26 -0.76
CA MET A 356 -0.34 0.11 -2.04
C MET A 356 1.00 0.84 -1.89
N ASP A 357 1.56 0.83 -0.68
CA ASP A 357 2.93 1.20 -0.34
C ASP A 357 3.54 0.06 0.50
N ALA A 358 4.30 0.33 1.56
CA ALA A 358 4.95 -0.71 2.38
C ALA A 358 4.01 -1.47 3.31
N GLY A 359 2.74 -1.09 3.40
CA GLY A 359 1.74 -1.77 4.23
C GLY A 359 1.54 -3.25 3.88
N GLU A 360 1.88 -3.65 2.66
CA GLU A 360 1.92 -5.06 2.24
C GLU A 360 2.92 -5.89 3.06
N TYR A 361 4.00 -5.29 3.57
CA TYR A 361 5.06 -5.96 4.34
C TYR A 361 4.82 -6.01 5.85
N LEU A 362 3.71 -5.46 6.36
CA LEU A 362 3.42 -5.51 7.80
C LEU A 362 3.44 -6.95 8.31
N LYS A 363 4.20 -7.18 9.40
CA LYS A 363 4.43 -8.52 9.95
C LYS A 363 4.90 -9.53 8.89
N ASN A 364 5.79 -9.13 8.00
CA ASN A 364 6.28 -9.93 6.86
C ASN A 364 5.16 -10.34 5.87
N GLY A 365 4.20 -9.47 5.64
CA GLY A 365 3.07 -9.68 4.74
C GLY A 365 1.92 -10.50 5.31
N TYR A 366 2.01 -10.94 6.57
CA TYR A 366 0.95 -11.74 7.18
C TYR A 366 -0.23 -10.92 7.70
N TYR A 367 -0.04 -9.62 7.92
CA TYR A 367 -1.05 -8.68 8.39
C TYR A 367 -0.96 -7.40 7.52
N PRO A 368 -1.35 -7.46 6.25
CA PRO A 368 -1.31 -6.27 5.40
C PRO A 368 -2.17 -5.14 5.97
N ALA A 369 -1.76 -3.90 5.74
CA ALA A 369 -2.54 -2.73 6.12
C ALA A 369 -3.93 -2.75 5.48
N GLU A 370 -4.92 -2.20 6.17
CA GLU A 370 -6.24 -1.99 5.57
C GLU A 370 -6.17 -0.96 4.45
N TYR A 371 -7.10 -1.06 3.49
CA TYR A 371 -7.32 0.00 2.53
C TYR A 371 -7.77 1.30 3.19
N SER A 372 -7.22 2.40 2.72
CA SER A 372 -7.72 3.75 3.01
C SER A 372 -9.17 3.93 2.55
N ALA A 373 -9.84 4.94 3.06
CA ALA A 373 -11.17 5.31 2.60
C ALA A 373 -11.20 5.67 1.12
N TRP A 374 -10.11 6.29 0.61
CA TRP A 374 -9.99 6.66 -0.79
C TRP A 374 -10.02 5.45 -1.72
N GLU A 375 -9.26 4.39 -1.42
CA GLU A 375 -9.23 3.16 -2.18
C GLU A 375 -10.59 2.45 -2.17
N ARG A 376 -11.24 2.41 -1.01
CA ARG A 376 -12.61 1.85 -0.88
C ARG A 376 -13.63 2.67 -1.68
N GLU A 377 -13.49 3.99 -1.77
CA GLU A 377 -14.34 4.85 -2.61
C GLU A 377 -14.06 4.64 -4.11
N CYS A 378 -12.81 4.43 -4.52
CA CYS A 378 -12.45 4.12 -5.91
C CYS A 378 -13.18 2.88 -6.44
N PHE A 379 -13.38 1.88 -5.58
CA PHE A 379 -14.12 0.67 -5.92
C PHE A 379 -15.64 0.77 -5.71
N GLY A 380 -16.13 1.89 -5.19
CA GLY A 380 -17.54 2.08 -4.85
C GLY A 380 -17.98 1.32 -3.58
N TRP A 381 -17.04 0.88 -2.74
CA TRP A 381 -17.34 0.17 -1.48
C TRP A 381 -17.64 1.12 -0.32
N LEU A 382 -17.21 2.34 -0.43
CA LEU A 382 -17.44 3.41 0.54
C LEU A 382 -17.86 4.68 -0.19
N LYS A 383 -18.64 5.53 0.48
CA LYS A 383 -18.89 6.90 0.07
C LYS A 383 -18.33 7.82 1.15
N ILE A 384 -17.39 8.65 0.79
CA ILE A 384 -16.78 9.63 1.70
C ILE A 384 -17.66 10.87 1.74
N ASP A 385 -18.09 11.28 2.94
CA ASP A 385 -18.86 12.49 3.13
C ASP A 385 -17.94 13.72 3.19
N THR A 386 -18.39 14.84 2.59
CA THR A 386 -17.64 16.10 2.62
C THR A 386 -18.09 16.99 3.77
N LEU A 387 -17.15 17.43 4.59
CA LEU A 387 -17.37 18.42 5.64
C LEU A 387 -17.06 19.82 5.08
N SER A 388 -18.08 20.65 4.93
CA SER A 388 -17.98 22.02 4.41
C SER A 388 -18.44 23.10 5.38
N GLU A 389 -19.08 22.71 6.48
CA GLU A 389 -19.67 23.59 7.48
C GLU A 389 -19.08 23.29 8.86
N PRO A 390 -19.14 24.26 9.81
CA PRO A 390 -18.75 24.01 11.19
C PRO A 390 -19.44 22.76 11.76
N ALA A 391 -18.66 21.85 12.33
CA ALA A 391 -19.18 20.56 12.83
C ALA A 391 -18.42 20.08 14.07
N ASN A 392 -19.13 19.39 14.95
CA ASN A 392 -18.55 18.53 15.98
C ASN A 392 -18.60 17.10 15.44
N VAL A 393 -17.46 16.48 15.24
CA VAL A 393 -17.33 15.16 14.60
C VAL A 393 -16.96 14.12 15.64
N SER A 394 -17.58 12.94 15.54
CA SER A 394 -17.19 11.72 16.25
C SER A 394 -16.99 10.63 15.23
N LEU A 395 -15.83 9.99 15.21
CA LEU A 395 -15.37 9.13 14.14
C LEU A 395 -14.91 7.78 14.69
N LEU A 396 -15.61 6.70 14.31
CA LEU A 396 -15.19 5.31 14.49
C LEU A 396 -14.24 4.89 13.36
N SER A 397 -13.43 3.86 13.59
CA SER A 397 -12.63 3.26 12.52
C SER A 397 -13.50 2.63 11.44
N LEU A 398 -12.96 2.52 10.22
CA LEU A 398 -13.66 1.89 9.10
C LEU A 398 -14.03 0.43 9.40
N ALA A 399 -13.15 -0.30 10.08
CA ALA A 399 -13.39 -1.69 10.50
C ALA A 399 -14.54 -1.83 11.52
N GLU A 400 -14.79 -0.80 12.35
CA GLU A 400 -15.88 -0.77 13.33
C GLU A 400 -17.17 -0.16 12.76
N GLY A 401 -17.28 -0.03 11.44
CA GLY A 401 -18.46 0.51 10.76
C GLY A 401 -18.50 2.04 10.70
N GLY A 402 -17.40 2.71 11.03
CA GLY A 402 -17.24 4.15 10.87
C GLY A 402 -17.23 4.60 9.42
N ASN A 403 -17.01 5.88 9.21
CA ASN A 403 -16.85 6.50 7.89
C ASN A 403 -15.54 7.30 7.86
N ALA A 404 -15.24 7.91 6.74
CA ALA A 404 -14.20 8.91 6.57
C ALA A 404 -14.82 10.23 6.11
N TYR A 405 -14.06 11.30 6.24
CA TYR A 405 -14.51 12.62 5.83
C TYR A 405 -13.51 13.26 4.87
N ARG A 406 -14.05 14.05 3.94
CA ARG A 406 -13.28 14.88 3.02
C ARG A 406 -13.43 16.35 3.41
N ILE A 407 -12.31 17.07 3.49
CA ILE A 407 -12.26 18.53 3.67
C ILE A 407 -11.61 19.10 2.41
N VAL A 408 -12.41 19.75 1.57
CA VAL A 408 -12.00 20.20 0.24
C VAL A 408 -11.34 21.57 0.33
N ASN A 409 -10.28 21.81 -0.43
CA ASN A 409 -9.67 23.12 -0.63
C ASN A 409 -10.59 23.97 -1.54
N ASP A 410 -11.06 25.12 -1.03
CA ASP A 410 -11.97 26.01 -1.77
C ASP A 410 -11.31 26.64 -3.02
N ALA A 411 -9.98 26.74 -3.03
CA ALA A 411 -9.22 27.25 -4.17
C ALA A 411 -9.00 26.21 -5.27
N ASN A 412 -9.04 24.90 -4.92
CA ASN A 412 -8.88 23.79 -5.84
C ASN A 412 -9.69 22.57 -5.36
N PRO A 413 -10.88 22.30 -5.90
CA PRO A 413 -11.72 21.19 -5.44
C PRO A 413 -11.11 19.79 -5.61
N ASN A 414 -10.07 19.64 -6.43
CA ASN A 414 -9.34 18.38 -6.59
C ASN A 414 -8.28 18.18 -5.49
N GLU A 415 -8.00 19.19 -4.69
CA GLU A 415 -7.09 19.14 -3.56
C GLU A 415 -7.89 19.11 -2.26
N TYR A 416 -7.64 18.14 -1.41
CA TYR A 416 -8.43 17.93 -0.19
C TYR A 416 -7.67 17.13 0.86
N TYR A 417 -8.14 17.20 2.09
CA TYR A 417 -7.76 16.28 3.15
C TYR A 417 -8.77 15.15 3.29
N LEU A 418 -8.28 13.93 3.51
CA LEU A 418 -9.05 12.81 4.01
C LEU A 418 -8.79 12.64 5.50
N ILE A 419 -9.85 12.41 6.25
CA ILE A 419 -9.82 12.22 7.70
C ILE A 419 -10.32 10.82 8.00
N GLU A 420 -9.46 9.99 8.59
CA GLU A 420 -9.75 8.60 8.94
C GLU A 420 -9.36 8.29 10.38
N ASN A 421 -10.04 7.33 10.99
CA ASN A 421 -9.68 6.81 12.30
C ASN A 421 -8.95 5.47 12.13
N ILE A 422 -7.67 5.45 12.42
CA ILE A 422 -6.81 4.26 12.38
C ILE A 422 -6.71 3.67 13.78
N GLN A 423 -6.95 2.35 13.89
CA GLN A 423 -6.82 1.62 15.14
C GLN A 423 -5.91 0.40 14.96
N THR A 424 -5.09 0.09 15.97
CA THR A 424 -4.18 -1.07 15.96
C THR A 424 -4.94 -2.37 16.33
N LYS A 425 -5.94 -2.71 15.52
CA LYS A 425 -6.81 -3.89 15.68
C LYS A 425 -6.98 -4.60 14.33
N GLY A 426 -7.38 -5.85 14.35
CA GLY A 426 -7.67 -6.60 13.13
C GLY A 426 -6.47 -6.69 12.19
N TRP A 427 -6.66 -6.36 10.93
CA TRP A 427 -5.59 -6.29 9.93
C TRP A 427 -4.49 -5.30 10.32
N ASN A 428 -4.86 -4.19 10.95
CA ASN A 428 -3.96 -3.13 11.41
C ASN A 428 -3.25 -3.42 12.74
N SER A 429 -3.32 -4.65 13.29
CA SER A 429 -2.76 -4.98 14.62
C SER A 429 -1.25 -4.74 14.75
N PHE A 430 -0.53 -4.60 13.66
CA PHE A 430 0.92 -4.36 13.63
C PHE A 430 1.31 -2.99 13.11
N LEU A 431 0.35 -2.08 12.90
CA LEU A 431 0.63 -0.66 12.68
C LEU A 431 1.27 -0.04 13.93
N PHE A 432 1.93 1.08 13.76
CA PHE A 432 2.81 1.67 14.77
C PHE A 432 2.08 2.55 15.77
N GLY A 433 0.86 2.98 15.47
CA GLY A 433 0.05 3.83 16.32
C GLY A 433 -1.44 3.79 15.99
N ALA A 434 -2.24 4.43 16.84
CA ALA A 434 -3.67 4.64 16.65
C ALA A 434 -4.00 6.14 16.78
N GLY A 435 -4.95 6.61 15.99
CA GLY A 435 -5.35 8.02 15.99
C GLY A 435 -6.05 8.44 14.70
N MET A 436 -6.25 9.72 14.56
CA MET A 436 -6.79 10.32 13.34
C MET A 436 -5.68 10.48 12.30
N MET A 437 -5.78 9.80 11.19
CA MET A 437 -4.95 10.01 10.02
C MET A 437 -5.52 11.15 9.18
N VAL A 438 -4.65 12.06 8.78
CA VAL A 438 -4.96 13.12 7.83
C VAL A 438 -4.12 12.91 6.58
N THR A 439 -4.77 12.52 5.49
CA THR A 439 -4.10 12.35 4.19
C THR A 439 -4.35 13.56 3.31
N HIS A 440 -3.29 14.17 2.79
CA HIS A 440 -3.37 15.22 1.79
C HIS A 440 -3.41 14.60 0.41
N VAL A 441 -4.47 14.88 -0.34
CA VAL A 441 -4.68 14.40 -1.70
C VAL A 441 -4.75 15.60 -2.64
N ASP A 442 -3.90 15.62 -3.68
CA ASP A 442 -3.98 16.53 -4.82
C ASP A 442 -4.25 15.72 -6.09
N TYR A 443 -5.53 15.48 -6.34
CA TYR A 443 -5.98 14.61 -7.43
C TYR A 443 -5.70 15.22 -8.80
N GLU A 444 -4.97 14.46 -9.62
CA GLU A 444 -4.73 14.76 -11.03
C GLU A 444 -5.00 13.51 -11.86
N ALA A 445 -5.96 13.58 -12.77
CA ALA A 445 -6.52 12.41 -13.45
C ALA A 445 -5.47 11.56 -14.19
N ASN A 446 -4.48 12.18 -14.86
CA ASN A 446 -3.47 11.42 -15.59
C ASN A 446 -2.57 10.62 -14.63
N THR A 447 -2.24 11.19 -13.49
CA THR A 447 -1.43 10.55 -12.46
C THR A 447 -2.21 9.40 -11.81
N PHE A 448 -3.43 9.68 -11.34
CA PHE A 448 -4.25 8.68 -10.66
C PHE A 448 -4.85 7.61 -11.60
N ASN A 449 -4.80 7.81 -12.91
CA ASN A 449 -5.14 6.79 -13.91
C ASN A 449 -3.90 6.07 -14.48
N GLY A 450 -2.74 6.25 -13.87
CA GLY A 450 -1.52 5.49 -14.16
C GLY A 450 -0.73 5.93 -15.39
N ILE A 451 -0.93 7.16 -15.91
CA ILE A 451 -0.08 7.71 -16.96
C ILE A 451 1.28 8.15 -16.37
N THR A 452 1.26 8.62 -15.12
CA THR A 452 2.44 8.96 -14.33
C THR A 452 2.30 8.37 -12.93
N THR A 453 3.37 8.29 -12.17
CA THR A 453 3.34 7.74 -10.81
C THR A 453 2.88 8.79 -9.79
N ILE A 454 2.03 8.39 -8.83
CA ILE A 454 1.29 9.30 -7.95
C ILE A 454 2.23 10.20 -7.13
N ASN A 455 3.24 9.64 -6.47
CA ASN A 455 4.10 10.37 -5.54
C ASN A 455 5.52 10.64 -6.06
N SER A 456 5.75 10.62 -7.37
CA SER A 456 7.09 10.75 -7.95
C SER A 456 7.52 12.19 -8.28
N THR A 457 6.65 13.18 -8.12
CA THR A 457 7.02 14.59 -8.31
C THR A 457 7.71 15.11 -7.06
N VAL A 458 8.98 15.49 -7.17
CA VAL A 458 9.79 15.98 -6.05
C VAL A 458 9.15 17.21 -5.40
N GLY A 459 9.00 17.18 -4.07
CA GLY A 459 8.40 18.25 -3.29
C GLY A 459 6.88 18.44 -3.50
N HIS A 460 6.23 17.53 -4.25
CA HIS A 460 4.80 17.59 -4.52
C HIS A 460 4.18 16.18 -4.50
N PRO A 461 4.23 15.47 -3.35
CA PRO A 461 3.51 14.21 -3.20
C PRO A 461 2.00 14.46 -3.32
N ARG A 462 1.33 13.67 -4.15
CA ARG A 462 -0.10 13.86 -4.44
C ARG A 462 -1.02 13.05 -3.54
N PHE A 463 -0.46 12.12 -2.81
CA PHE A 463 -1.18 11.29 -1.83
C PHE A 463 -0.23 11.00 -0.66
N THR A 464 -0.35 11.76 0.44
CA THR A 464 0.63 11.72 1.52
C THR A 464 -0.02 12.00 2.87
N ILE A 465 0.57 11.48 3.94
CA ILE A 465 0.15 11.77 5.31
C ILE A 465 0.67 13.16 5.72
N ILE A 466 -0.14 13.88 6.50
CA ILE A 466 0.31 15.02 7.29
C ILE A 466 0.67 14.49 8.68
N PRO A 467 1.96 14.34 9.00
CA PRO A 467 2.37 13.79 10.30
C PRO A 467 2.03 14.76 11.44
N ALA A 468 1.38 14.23 12.49
CA ALA A 468 0.90 15.05 13.62
C ALA A 468 2.02 15.66 14.44
N ASP A 469 3.22 15.08 14.44
CA ASP A 469 4.41 15.64 15.06
C ASP A 469 5.19 16.61 14.16
N GLY A 470 4.77 16.74 12.90
CA GLY A 470 5.42 17.60 11.90
C GLY A 470 6.75 17.06 11.38
N LEU A 471 7.09 15.79 11.69
CA LEU A 471 8.36 15.18 11.28
C LEU A 471 8.14 14.15 10.19
N ILE A 472 8.77 14.35 9.04
CA ILE A 472 8.80 13.37 7.96
C ILE A 472 9.98 12.44 8.18
N VAL A 473 9.71 11.14 8.29
CA VAL A 473 10.72 10.11 8.58
C VAL A 473 10.74 9.09 7.46
N PRO A 474 11.63 9.25 6.48
CA PRO A 474 11.69 8.33 5.35
C PRO A 474 12.20 6.96 5.77
N GLN A 475 11.47 5.91 5.40
CA GLN A 475 11.84 4.52 5.64
C GLN A 475 13.22 4.15 5.06
N ILE A 476 13.64 4.84 4.02
CA ILE A 476 14.93 4.61 3.36
C ILE A 476 16.14 4.74 4.31
N PHE A 477 16.01 5.48 5.39
CA PHE A 477 17.08 5.64 6.38
C PHE A 477 17.15 4.52 7.43
N VAL A 478 16.19 3.61 7.47
CA VAL A 478 16.21 2.50 8.43
C VAL A 478 17.46 1.64 8.26
N GLY A 479 18.23 1.50 9.36
CA GLY A 479 19.52 0.80 9.41
C GLY A 479 20.72 1.61 8.87
N GLN A 480 20.57 2.93 8.68
CA GLN A 480 21.69 3.84 8.36
C GLN A 480 22.10 4.63 9.59
N THR A 481 23.38 4.98 9.67
CA THR A 481 23.83 6.04 10.57
C THR A 481 23.67 7.35 9.80
N ILE A 482 22.90 8.30 10.36
CA ILE A 482 22.66 9.59 9.73
C ILE A 482 23.95 10.39 9.80
N ALA A 483 24.51 10.73 8.64
CA ALA A 483 25.80 11.39 8.57
C ALA A 483 25.73 12.84 9.09
N GLU A 484 26.87 13.35 9.61
CA GLU A 484 27.00 14.76 10.02
C GLU A 484 27.04 15.70 8.81
N ASP A 485 27.41 15.17 7.65
CA ASP A 485 27.53 15.84 6.36
C ASP A 485 26.61 15.17 5.30
N GLU A 486 25.40 14.76 5.75
CA GLU A 486 24.39 14.30 4.79
C GLU A 486 24.33 15.22 3.58
N ASP A 487 24.15 14.63 2.40
CA ASP A 487 24.08 15.37 1.14
C ASP A 487 23.26 16.66 1.37
N GLU A 488 23.85 17.80 0.99
CA GLU A 488 23.25 19.13 1.23
C GLU A 488 21.79 19.18 0.77
N GLU A 489 21.42 18.37 -0.21
CA GLU A 489 20.09 18.26 -0.75
C GLU A 489 19.13 17.53 0.22
N VAL A 490 19.57 16.44 0.85
CA VAL A 490 18.82 15.71 1.89
C VAL A 490 18.69 16.55 3.15
N ALA A 491 19.79 17.15 3.60
CA ALA A 491 19.81 18.00 4.80
C ALA A 491 18.94 19.26 4.63
N ALA A 492 18.98 19.89 3.48
CA ALA A 492 18.15 21.08 3.19
C ALA A 492 16.66 20.77 3.19
N TRP A 493 16.30 19.53 2.88
CA TRP A 493 14.91 19.14 2.72
C TRP A 493 14.27 18.66 4.03
N ASN A 494 14.98 17.95 4.88
CA ASN A 494 14.50 17.47 6.17
C ASN A 494 15.47 17.78 7.31
N VAL A 495 15.70 19.06 7.52
CA VAL A 495 16.60 19.57 8.55
C VAL A 495 16.27 18.99 9.93
N SER A 496 14.98 18.94 10.28
CA SER A 496 14.53 18.47 11.59
C SER A 496 14.87 17.00 11.84
N PHE A 497 14.76 16.14 10.83
CA PHE A 497 15.12 14.73 10.93
C PHE A 497 16.64 14.56 11.08
N VAL A 498 17.42 15.24 10.23
CA VAL A 498 18.89 15.19 10.29
C VAL A 498 19.39 15.72 11.61
N GLU A 499 18.93 16.89 12.08
CA GLU A 499 19.30 17.44 13.39
C GLU A 499 18.97 16.51 14.55
N LYS A 500 17.82 15.82 14.49
CA LYS A 500 17.37 14.90 15.55
C LYS A 500 18.21 13.63 15.63
N TYR A 501 18.64 13.09 14.49
CA TYR A 501 19.27 11.76 14.41
C TYR A 501 20.72 11.75 13.97
N GLN A 502 21.31 12.91 13.73
CA GLN A 502 22.72 13.05 13.32
C GLN A 502 23.66 12.22 14.20
N GLY A 503 24.52 11.42 13.57
CA GLY A 503 25.49 10.54 14.23
C GLY A 503 24.87 9.29 14.91
N GLN A 504 23.54 9.06 14.77
CA GLN A 504 22.86 7.90 15.33
C GLN A 504 22.54 6.87 14.24
N LEU A 505 22.59 5.58 14.61
CA LEU A 505 22.01 4.53 13.79
C LEU A 505 20.48 4.64 13.88
N PHE A 506 19.83 4.97 12.77
CA PHE A 506 18.38 5.03 12.68
C PHE A 506 17.82 3.63 12.41
N ASP A 507 17.51 2.89 13.47
CA ASP A 507 17.05 1.52 13.38
C ASP A 507 15.52 1.42 13.20
N VAL A 508 15.03 0.20 12.98
CA VAL A 508 13.60 -0.07 12.79
C VAL A 508 12.74 0.29 14.01
N ASN A 509 13.31 0.31 15.23
CA ASN A 509 12.55 0.67 16.43
C ASN A 509 12.38 2.18 16.52
N LEU A 510 13.40 2.94 16.17
CA LEU A 510 13.32 4.39 16.05
C LEU A 510 12.30 4.77 14.97
N TYR A 511 12.37 4.13 13.79
CA TYR A 511 11.39 4.36 12.73
C TYR A 511 9.94 4.13 13.23
N LYS A 512 9.67 3.01 13.89
CA LYS A 512 8.34 2.70 14.44
C LYS A 512 7.89 3.70 15.51
N GLN A 513 8.83 4.18 16.31
CA GLN A 513 8.54 5.19 17.33
C GLN A 513 8.14 6.52 16.70
N GLU A 514 8.84 6.94 15.65
CA GLU A 514 8.52 8.18 14.92
C GLU A 514 7.19 8.03 14.16
N ALA A 515 7.02 6.98 13.39
CA ALA A 515 5.77 6.72 12.68
C ALA A 515 4.54 6.68 13.59
N ALA A 516 4.70 6.30 14.88
CA ALA A 516 3.62 6.42 15.87
C ALA A 516 3.23 7.88 16.18
N GLY A 517 4.05 8.85 15.79
CA GLY A 517 3.80 10.29 15.90
C GLY A 517 2.97 10.86 14.75
N ASP A 518 2.79 10.13 13.66
CA ASP A 518 2.09 10.61 12.45
C ASP A 518 0.59 10.87 12.68
N LEU A 519 -0.05 10.14 13.58
CA LEU A 519 -1.49 10.19 13.79
C LEU A 519 -1.87 11.18 14.89
N PHE A 520 -2.95 11.94 14.69
CA PHE A 520 -3.49 12.87 15.67
C PHE A 520 -4.39 12.17 16.72
N PRO A 521 -4.36 12.55 18.02
CA PRO A 521 -3.37 13.42 18.64
C PRO A 521 -2.02 12.75 18.79
N GLY A 522 -1.94 11.42 18.63
CA GLY A 522 -0.76 10.58 18.61
C GLY A 522 0.15 10.73 19.83
N THR A 523 1.39 10.28 19.68
CA THR A 523 2.43 10.40 20.72
C THR A 523 2.87 11.84 20.94
N ALA A 524 2.70 12.71 19.93
CA ALA A 524 3.01 14.14 20.01
C ALA A 524 1.97 14.97 20.76
N ASN A 525 0.79 14.40 21.05
CA ASN A 525 -0.34 15.11 21.65
C ASN A 525 -0.82 16.33 20.84
N THR A 526 -0.76 16.25 19.53
CA THR A 526 -1.15 17.32 18.62
C THR A 526 -2.68 17.35 18.47
N THR A 527 -3.32 18.35 19.05
CA THR A 527 -4.79 18.44 19.16
C THR A 527 -5.43 19.37 18.16
N GLU A 528 -4.64 19.94 17.23
CA GLU A 528 -5.14 20.85 16.20
C GLU A 528 -4.35 20.72 14.90
N LEU A 529 -5.03 20.99 13.78
CA LEU A 529 -4.44 21.19 12.48
C LEU A 529 -5.09 22.42 11.85
N THR A 530 -4.35 23.52 11.80
CA THR A 530 -4.80 24.82 11.32
C THR A 530 -3.76 25.42 10.39
N ASP A 531 -4.06 26.50 9.69
CA ASP A 531 -3.09 27.16 8.80
C ASP A 531 -1.86 27.72 9.55
N THR A 532 -1.89 27.78 10.88
CA THR A 532 -0.84 28.36 11.74
C THR A 532 -0.34 27.42 12.83
N SER A 533 -0.90 26.23 12.96
CA SER A 533 -0.41 25.19 13.88
C SER A 533 0.91 24.56 13.37
N HIS A 534 1.49 23.68 14.18
CA HIS A 534 2.58 22.81 13.75
C HIS A 534 2.18 21.34 14.01
N PRO A 535 2.00 20.54 12.95
CA PRO A 535 2.06 20.90 11.52
C PRO A 535 1.00 21.90 11.12
N ALA A 536 1.24 22.65 10.03
CA ALA A 536 0.27 23.56 9.46
C ALA A 536 -0.61 22.86 8.42
N ALA A 537 -1.88 23.29 8.30
CA ALA A 537 -2.82 22.80 7.29
C ALA A 537 -2.52 23.40 5.92
N THR A 538 -1.36 23.05 5.34
CA THR A 538 -0.88 23.57 4.06
C THR A 538 -1.52 22.85 2.88
N VAL A 539 -1.73 23.59 1.79
CA VAL A 539 -2.18 23.09 0.50
C VAL A 539 -1.34 23.73 -0.62
N TYR A 540 -1.21 23.09 -1.75
CA TYR A 540 -0.42 23.61 -2.88
C TYR A 540 -1.09 24.82 -3.53
N THR A 541 -2.42 24.83 -3.56
CA THR A 541 -3.19 25.93 -4.16
C THR A 541 -3.80 26.80 -3.07
N GLY A 542 -3.38 28.06 -2.96
CA GLY A 542 -3.94 29.01 -2.00
C GLY A 542 -3.18 29.13 -0.67
N GLY A 543 -2.26 28.20 -0.37
CA GLY A 543 -1.30 28.28 0.74
C GLY A 543 -1.80 27.72 2.07
N GLY A 544 -3.07 27.79 2.40
CA GLY A 544 -3.68 27.19 3.60
C GLY A 544 -5.05 26.61 3.30
N MET A 545 -5.47 25.59 4.06
CA MET A 545 -6.79 24.96 3.91
C MET A 545 -7.95 25.88 4.30
N GLY A 546 -7.71 26.83 5.22
CA GLY A 546 -8.74 27.77 5.71
C GLY A 546 -9.86 27.13 6.52
N LYS A 547 -9.76 25.85 6.85
CA LYS A 547 -10.77 25.06 7.59
C LYS A 547 -10.13 24.39 8.80
N PRO A 548 -9.93 25.12 9.91
CA PRO A 548 -9.24 24.62 11.09
C PRO A 548 -9.94 23.40 11.69
N ILE A 549 -9.14 22.37 12.00
CA ILE A 549 -9.52 21.22 12.79
C ILE A 549 -8.94 21.44 14.20
N THR A 550 -9.76 21.38 15.24
CA THR A 550 -9.35 21.64 16.62
C THR A 550 -9.99 20.65 17.59
N ASP A 551 -9.52 20.65 18.83
CA ASP A 551 -10.01 19.77 19.90
C ASP A 551 -9.96 18.29 19.50
N ILE A 552 -8.92 17.89 18.77
CA ILE A 552 -8.72 16.50 18.36
C ILE A 552 -8.40 15.67 19.61
N ALA A 553 -9.20 14.65 19.85
CA ALA A 553 -9.04 13.73 20.97
C ALA A 553 -9.41 12.29 20.55
N MET A 554 -8.81 11.33 21.24
CA MET A 554 -9.16 9.90 21.15
C MET A 554 -9.53 9.42 22.55
N ASP A 555 -10.68 8.76 22.69
CA ASP A 555 -11.09 8.14 23.96
C ASP A 555 -10.48 6.74 24.15
N GLU A 556 -10.74 6.13 25.30
CA GLU A 556 -10.24 4.78 25.65
C GLU A 556 -10.83 3.68 24.75
N GLN A 557 -11.91 3.92 24.07
CA GLN A 557 -12.55 3.03 23.12
C GLN A 557 -11.99 3.18 21.70
N GLY A 558 -11.12 4.17 21.46
CA GLY A 558 -10.54 4.50 20.17
C GLY A 558 -11.43 5.38 19.29
N VAL A 559 -12.46 6.01 19.87
CA VAL A 559 -13.30 6.97 19.13
C VAL A 559 -12.58 8.30 19.03
N ILE A 560 -12.39 8.79 17.81
CA ILE A 560 -11.82 10.11 17.56
C ILE A 560 -12.93 11.17 17.60
N THR A 561 -12.66 12.28 18.28
CA THR A 561 -13.52 13.47 18.24
C THR A 561 -12.72 14.69 17.84
N PHE A 562 -13.33 15.59 17.08
CA PHE A 562 -12.72 16.87 16.72
C PHE A 562 -13.79 17.92 16.37
N LYS A 563 -13.38 19.19 16.31
CA LYS A 563 -14.19 20.29 15.79
C LYS A 563 -13.63 20.78 14.47
N LEU A 564 -14.49 20.87 13.46
CA LEU A 564 -14.18 21.57 12.22
C LEU A 564 -14.70 23.02 12.33
N MET A 565 -13.84 24.00 11.96
CA MET A 565 -14.19 25.44 11.90
C MET A 565 -14.84 25.94 13.20
N GLY A 566 -14.33 25.50 14.37
CA GLY A 566 -14.81 25.84 15.69
C GLY A 566 -16.01 25.03 16.19
N GLY A 567 -16.56 24.17 15.36
CA GLY A 567 -17.70 23.32 15.71
C GLY A 567 -19.04 24.07 15.78
N VAL A 568 -20.07 23.35 16.18
CA VAL A 568 -21.39 23.94 16.45
C VAL A 568 -21.63 23.99 17.96
N GLU A 569 -22.07 25.10 18.46
CA GLU A 569 -22.54 25.16 19.85
C GLU A 569 -23.74 24.21 19.98
N THR A 570 -23.53 23.07 20.63
CA THR A 570 -24.67 22.28 21.09
C THR A 570 -25.35 23.12 22.15
N ALA A 571 -26.47 23.72 21.79
CA ALA A 571 -27.30 24.52 22.69
C ALA A 571 -28.01 23.64 23.73
N ILE A 572 -27.24 22.84 24.48
CA ILE A 572 -27.57 22.46 25.85
C ILE A 572 -26.82 23.46 26.72
N ARG A 573 -27.30 24.71 26.76
CA ARG A 573 -27.06 25.55 27.94
C ARG A 573 -27.60 24.74 29.11
N GLU A 574 -26.72 24.25 29.99
CA GLU A 574 -27.15 24.01 31.36
C GLU A 574 -27.83 25.29 31.84
N LEU A 575 -29.13 25.20 32.00
CA LEU A 575 -29.90 26.23 32.66
C LEU A 575 -29.56 26.21 34.18
N THR A 576 -28.31 26.50 34.50
CA THR A 576 -27.88 26.86 35.84
C THR A 576 -28.16 28.35 35.95
N ASN A 577 -29.28 28.69 36.66
CA ASN A 577 -29.78 30.01 37.03
C ASN A 577 -30.88 30.62 36.15
N ALA A 578 -32.01 29.93 35.98
CA ALA A 578 -33.28 30.61 35.76
C ALA A 578 -34.15 30.54 37.02
N PRO A 579 -34.82 31.66 37.45
CA PRO A 579 -35.70 31.60 38.59
C PRO A 579 -36.88 30.67 38.30
N SER A 580 -37.33 29.99 39.36
CA SER A 580 -38.29 28.89 39.37
C SER A 580 -39.64 29.19 38.66
N SER A 581 -39.70 29.05 37.36
CA SER A 581 -40.97 28.81 36.67
C SER A 581 -40.89 27.40 36.07
N THR A 582 -41.74 26.50 36.53
CA THR A 582 -41.81 25.11 36.07
C THR A 582 -42.10 25.08 34.57
N ALA A 583 -41.07 24.98 33.73
CA ALA A 583 -41.25 24.90 32.29
C ALA A 583 -41.55 23.44 31.92
N ILE A 584 -42.65 23.21 31.23
CA ILE A 584 -43.14 21.90 30.78
C ILE A 584 -43.04 21.85 29.27
N TYR A 585 -42.42 20.78 28.75
CA TYR A 585 -42.31 20.56 27.31
C TYR A 585 -42.86 19.17 26.95
N THR A 586 -43.40 19.02 25.75
CA THR A 586 -43.65 17.72 25.11
C THR A 586 -42.34 17.13 24.63
N LEU A 587 -42.29 15.83 24.32
CA LEU A 587 -41.06 15.14 23.83
C LEU A 587 -40.56 15.66 22.47
N ASP A 588 -41.43 16.31 21.68
CA ASP A 588 -41.10 17.00 20.44
C ASP A 588 -40.68 18.47 20.63
N GLY A 589 -40.39 18.88 21.90
CA GLY A 589 -39.80 20.18 22.25
C GLY A 589 -40.79 21.35 22.34
N ARG A 590 -42.11 21.13 22.21
CA ARG A 590 -43.10 22.23 22.34
C ARG A 590 -43.35 22.56 23.78
N ARG A 591 -43.29 23.84 24.12
CA ARG A 591 -43.62 24.34 25.47
C ARG A 591 -45.12 24.24 25.73
N VAL A 592 -45.51 23.64 26.86
CA VAL A 592 -46.88 23.51 27.30
C VAL A 592 -47.17 24.54 28.36
N SER A 593 -48.16 25.40 28.12
CA SER A 593 -48.64 26.38 29.09
C SER A 593 -49.71 25.75 29.98
N GLY A 594 -49.49 25.72 31.32
CA GLY A 594 -50.43 25.20 32.30
C GLY A 594 -49.74 24.53 33.48
N ALA A 595 -50.47 24.35 34.58
CA ALA A 595 -49.95 23.66 35.76
C ALA A 595 -49.88 22.12 35.48
N THR A 596 -48.94 21.45 36.13
CA THR A 596 -48.72 20.00 36.00
C THR A 596 -49.99 19.13 36.21
N LYS A 597 -50.94 19.63 36.99
CA LYS A 597 -52.24 18.99 37.26
C LYS A 597 -53.26 19.03 36.10
N GLN A 598 -52.97 19.81 35.05
CA GLN A 598 -53.85 19.98 33.88
C GLN A 598 -53.32 19.31 32.62
N LEU A 599 -52.22 18.58 32.75
CA LEU A 599 -51.62 17.87 31.61
C LEU A 599 -52.42 16.66 31.22
N LYS A 600 -52.64 16.49 29.92
CA LYS A 600 -53.23 15.27 29.35
C LYS A 600 -52.28 14.12 29.56
N LYS A 601 -52.85 12.85 29.54
CA LYS A 601 -52.05 11.64 29.56
C LYS A 601 -50.96 11.69 28.49
N GLY A 602 -49.71 11.55 28.89
CA GLY A 602 -48.56 11.62 27.97
C GLY A 602 -47.23 11.68 28.69
N LEU A 603 -46.12 11.69 27.90
CA LEU A 603 -44.77 11.90 28.38
C LEU A 603 -44.37 13.36 28.18
N TYR A 604 -43.83 13.96 29.24
CA TYR A 604 -43.41 15.35 29.27
C TYR A 604 -42.00 15.49 29.86
N LEU A 605 -41.32 16.58 29.48
CA LEU A 605 -40.09 17.02 30.13
C LEU A 605 -40.47 18.14 31.10
N ILE A 606 -40.35 17.88 32.38
CA ILE A 606 -40.64 18.84 33.47
C ILE A 606 -39.37 19.06 34.28
N ASN A 607 -38.84 20.27 34.28
CA ASN A 607 -37.55 20.58 34.93
C ASN A 607 -36.42 19.64 34.50
N GLY A 608 -36.32 19.34 33.18
CA GLY A 608 -35.29 18.47 32.62
C GLY A 608 -35.47 16.98 32.89
N LYS A 609 -36.52 16.56 33.61
CA LYS A 609 -36.79 15.14 33.88
C LYS A 609 -37.97 14.63 33.04
N LYS A 610 -37.86 13.42 32.50
CA LYS A 610 -38.90 12.73 31.77
C LYS A 610 -39.96 12.22 32.72
N ILE A 611 -41.19 12.75 32.66
CA ILE A 611 -42.29 12.42 33.55
C ILE A 611 -43.48 11.89 32.75
N ALA A 612 -44.01 10.75 33.12
CA ALA A 612 -45.22 10.17 32.56
C ALA A 612 -46.43 10.66 33.36
N ILE A 613 -47.38 11.30 32.73
CA ILE A 613 -48.70 11.65 33.28
C ILE A 613 -49.70 10.54 32.90
N SER A 614 -50.12 9.77 33.89
CA SER A 614 -51.20 8.79 33.75
C SER A 614 -52.51 9.53 34.01
N GLY A 615 -53.33 9.70 32.98
CA GLY A 615 -54.61 10.34 33.12
C GLY A 615 -55.55 9.57 34.06
N GLU A 616 -55.53 9.90 35.35
CA GLU A 616 -56.61 9.68 36.30
C GLU A 616 -56.56 10.83 37.31
N GLY A 617 -57.52 11.70 37.23
CA GLY A 617 -57.65 12.82 38.11
C GLY A 617 -59.02 13.45 37.99
N GLY A 618 -60.05 12.66 38.24
CA GLY A 618 -61.39 13.11 38.44
C GLY A 618 -61.96 12.48 39.71
N ARG A 619 -61.71 13.14 40.84
CA ARG A 619 -62.72 13.41 41.88
C ARG A 619 -62.07 14.28 42.94
#